data_5183d19a3b61a3c8308fc71bb96716cc
#
_entry.id   5183d19a3b61a3c8308fc71bb96716cc
#
_cell.length_a   1.000
_cell.length_b   1.000
_cell.length_c   1.000
_cell.angle_alpha   90.00
_cell.angle_beta   90.00
_cell.angle_gamma   90.00
#
_symmetry.space_group_name_H-M   'P 1'
#
loop_
_entity.id
_entity.type
_entity.pdbx_description
1 polymer ?
#
loop_
_entity_poly.entity_id
_entity_poly.type
_entity_poly.pdbx_seq_one_letter_code
_entity_poly.pdbx_strand_id
1 'polypeptide(L)'
;EPNEAAQRPARPPGRLVWLHAPGEALVRSMQALARRLVEEDGLPVLLTSPAPLADRDGVLIQPPPADTPADARAFLDHWRPEIAIFSGGQLRPAVMHEAAERAIPMMVVNGKAPAFLRERDGWYPGLMRSALTRFRAIMAVDEAAARAFRKGGAVLSSVAVTGRMEEEGVVLPCLEAERIALAHQLAARPIWFAAGLPQEEEAAVLQAHRKAQQHSHRLLLVLMPEDPARAAPLARHLEETEGWIVAQRALD
;
A
#
# COMPACT_ATOMS: atom_id res chain seq x y z
N GLU A 1 -4.50 27.75 -24.30
CA GLU A 1 -4.19 26.34 -24.67
C GLU A 1 -5.48 25.54 -24.74
N PRO A 2 -5.69 24.73 -25.77
CA PRO A 2 -6.99 24.12 -26.00
C PRO A 2 -7.14 22.79 -25.25
N ASN A 3 -8.11 22.78 -24.34
CA ASN A 3 -9.07 21.70 -24.15
C ASN A 3 -8.57 20.31 -23.65
N GLU A 4 -8.07 20.22 -22.42
CA GLU A 4 -7.96 18.94 -21.70
C GLU A 4 -9.33 18.27 -21.41
N ALA A 5 -10.43 18.98 -21.57
CA ALA A 5 -11.79 18.45 -21.42
C ALA A 5 -12.18 17.45 -22.52
N ALA A 6 -11.47 17.43 -23.66
CA ALA A 6 -11.84 16.63 -24.83
C ALA A 6 -11.33 15.19 -24.83
N GLN A 7 -10.58 14.75 -23.82
CA GLN A 7 -9.92 13.41 -23.80
C GLN A 7 -10.22 12.56 -22.56
N ARG A 8 -11.22 12.91 -21.76
CA ARG A 8 -11.58 12.03 -20.63
C ARG A 8 -12.28 10.77 -21.15
N PRO A 9 -11.87 9.57 -20.70
CA PRO A 9 -12.57 8.34 -21.05
C PRO A 9 -14.06 8.43 -20.69
N ALA A 10 -14.89 7.69 -21.41
CA ALA A 10 -16.31 7.61 -21.09
C ALA A 10 -16.50 6.99 -19.70
N ARG A 11 -17.44 7.57 -18.91
CA ARG A 11 -17.80 6.99 -17.64
C ARG A 11 -18.43 5.60 -17.83
N PRO A 12 -17.95 4.54 -17.14
CA PRO A 12 -18.57 3.23 -17.21
C PRO A 12 -19.97 3.26 -16.57
N PRO A 13 -20.87 2.37 -16.99
CA PRO A 13 -22.16 2.18 -16.33
C PRO A 13 -21.97 1.62 -14.92
N GLY A 14 -22.98 1.83 -14.07
CA GLY A 14 -23.02 1.26 -12.72
C GLY A 14 -22.43 2.16 -11.63
N ARG A 15 -22.12 1.53 -10.51
CA ARG A 15 -21.70 2.14 -9.25
C ARG A 15 -20.20 2.38 -9.23
N LEU A 16 -19.76 3.55 -9.69
CA LEU A 16 -18.34 3.87 -9.77
C LEU A 16 -17.74 4.17 -8.39
N VAL A 17 -16.68 3.47 -8.04
CA VAL A 17 -15.85 3.75 -6.87
C VAL A 17 -14.67 4.61 -7.29
N TRP A 18 -14.47 5.76 -6.63
CA TRP A 18 -13.31 6.59 -6.84
C TRP A 18 -12.26 6.37 -5.75
N LEU A 19 -11.07 5.96 -6.16
CA LEU A 19 -9.90 5.79 -5.31
C LEU A 19 -8.88 6.89 -5.62
N HIS A 20 -8.25 7.46 -4.57
CA HIS A 20 -7.20 8.46 -4.72
C HIS A 20 -5.95 8.08 -3.94
N ALA A 21 -4.82 7.90 -4.64
CA ALA A 21 -3.50 7.71 -4.08
C ALA A 21 -2.66 8.99 -4.26
N PRO A 22 -2.29 9.70 -3.20
CA PRO A 22 -1.59 10.99 -3.30
C PRO A 22 -0.12 10.89 -3.72
N GLY A 23 0.44 9.68 -3.81
CA GLY A 23 1.83 9.45 -4.19
C GLY A 23 2.16 7.98 -4.33
N GLU A 24 3.34 7.71 -4.87
CA GLU A 24 3.81 6.38 -5.26
C GLU A 24 3.74 5.35 -4.13
N ALA A 25 4.12 5.75 -2.91
CA ALA A 25 4.11 4.87 -1.73
C ALA A 25 2.74 4.29 -1.37
N LEU A 26 1.65 4.90 -1.83
CA LEU A 26 0.27 4.46 -1.55
C LEU A 26 -0.43 3.88 -2.79
N VAL A 27 0.21 3.98 -3.96
CA VAL A 27 -0.36 3.50 -5.21
C VAL A 27 -0.58 1.99 -5.18
N ARG A 28 0.39 1.22 -4.71
CA ARG A 28 0.31 -0.25 -4.72
C ARG A 28 -0.85 -0.77 -3.89
N SER A 29 -1.01 -0.26 -2.66
CA SER A 29 -2.14 -0.66 -1.80
C SER A 29 -3.49 -0.24 -2.38
N MET A 30 -3.57 0.92 -3.05
CA MET A 30 -4.80 1.35 -3.71
C MET A 30 -5.08 0.57 -5.00
N GLN A 31 -4.05 0.12 -5.72
CA GLN A 31 -4.22 -0.79 -6.86
C GLN A 31 -4.69 -2.19 -6.41
N ALA A 32 -4.19 -2.70 -5.28
CA ALA A 32 -4.68 -3.95 -4.71
C ALA A 32 -6.16 -3.86 -4.33
N LEU A 33 -6.57 -2.76 -3.67
CA LEU A 33 -7.99 -2.50 -3.38
C LEU A 33 -8.83 -2.38 -4.66
N ALA A 34 -8.33 -1.64 -5.67
CA ALA A 34 -9.02 -1.49 -6.95
C ALA A 34 -9.28 -2.85 -7.62
N ARG A 35 -8.26 -3.71 -7.65
CA ARG A 35 -8.37 -5.06 -8.20
C ARG A 35 -9.45 -5.88 -7.49
N ARG A 36 -9.46 -5.91 -6.16
CA ARG A 36 -10.46 -6.63 -5.39
C ARG A 36 -11.88 -6.14 -5.65
N LEU A 37 -12.08 -4.84 -5.68
CA LEU A 37 -13.40 -4.26 -6.00
C LEU A 37 -13.89 -4.64 -7.40
N VAL A 38 -12.97 -4.73 -8.38
CA VAL A 38 -13.31 -5.17 -9.75
C VAL A 38 -13.57 -6.67 -9.80
N GLU A 39 -12.66 -7.49 -9.25
CA GLU A 39 -12.68 -8.95 -9.38
C GLU A 39 -13.74 -9.60 -8.47
N GLU A 40 -13.87 -9.12 -7.23
CA GLU A 40 -14.75 -9.74 -6.23
C GLU A 40 -16.16 -9.13 -6.24
N ASP A 41 -16.27 -7.79 -6.39
CA ASP A 41 -17.54 -7.07 -6.31
C ASP A 41 -18.10 -6.65 -7.67
N GLY A 42 -17.34 -6.77 -8.75
CA GLY A 42 -17.74 -6.35 -10.10
C GLY A 42 -17.96 -4.84 -10.23
N LEU A 43 -17.35 -4.04 -9.36
CA LEU A 43 -17.52 -2.59 -9.34
C LEU A 43 -16.53 -1.91 -10.28
N PRO A 44 -16.98 -0.99 -11.15
CA PRO A 44 -16.05 -0.14 -11.90
C PRO A 44 -15.29 0.78 -10.95
N VAL A 45 -13.98 0.87 -11.15
CA VAL A 45 -13.09 1.67 -10.29
C VAL A 45 -12.39 2.73 -11.11
N LEU A 46 -12.39 3.96 -10.59
CA LEU A 46 -11.53 5.05 -11.05
C LEU A 46 -10.42 5.25 -10.02
N LEU A 47 -9.17 5.03 -10.42
CA LEU A 47 -8.00 5.31 -9.60
C LEU A 47 -7.30 6.57 -10.09
N THR A 48 -7.11 7.53 -9.19
CA THR A 48 -6.38 8.76 -9.49
C THR A 48 -5.09 8.85 -8.68
N SER A 49 -3.99 9.22 -9.35
CA SER A 49 -2.70 9.47 -8.72
C SER A 49 -1.90 10.51 -9.52
N PRO A 50 -1.09 11.36 -8.88
CA PRO A 50 -0.12 12.21 -9.56
C PRO A 50 1.08 11.40 -10.11
N ALA A 51 1.35 10.21 -9.59
CA ALA A 51 2.38 9.30 -10.10
C ALA A 51 1.87 8.56 -11.33
N PRO A 52 2.73 8.27 -12.31
CA PRO A 52 2.35 7.44 -13.46
C PRO A 52 1.94 6.05 -12.99
N LEU A 53 0.86 5.55 -13.53
CA LEU A 53 0.30 4.25 -13.22
C LEU A 53 0.28 3.39 -14.49
N ALA A 54 0.62 2.12 -14.35
CA ALA A 54 0.40 1.16 -15.43
C ALA A 54 -1.09 0.85 -15.56
N ASP A 55 -1.57 0.76 -16.79
CA ASP A 55 -2.93 0.33 -17.10
C ASP A 55 -3.19 -1.07 -16.54
N ARG A 56 -4.37 -1.25 -15.99
CA ARG A 56 -4.84 -2.55 -15.50
C ARG A 56 -6.27 -2.78 -15.95
N ASP A 57 -6.56 -4.00 -16.34
CA ASP A 57 -7.90 -4.40 -16.80
C ASP A 57 -8.96 -4.06 -15.73
N GLY A 58 -10.02 -3.40 -16.19
CA GLY A 58 -11.16 -3.03 -15.36
C GLY A 58 -10.97 -1.81 -14.46
N VAL A 59 -9.76 -1.23 -14.37
CA VAL A 59 -9.50 -0.03 -13.57
C VAL A 59 -9.21 1.16 -14.48
N LEU A 60 -10.04 2.20 -14.37
CA LEU A 60 -9.80 3.46 -15.07
C LEU A 60 -8.72 4.26 -14.33
N ILE A 61 -7.72 4.72 -15.04
CA ILE A 61 -6.59 5.44 -14.45
C ILE A 61 -6.48 6.82 -15.06
N GLN A 62 -6.34 7.84 -14.20
CA GLN A 62 -6.06 9.20 -14.65
C GLN A 62 -5.39 10.05 -13.58
N PRO A 63 -4.80 11.21 -13.93
CA PRO A 63 -4.38 12.21 -12.96
C PRO A 63 -5.55 12.72 -12.11
N PRO A 64 -5.32 13.11 -10.85
CA PRO A 64 -6.36 13.71 -10.03
C PRO A 64 -6.72 15.11 -10.55
N PRO A 65 -7.95 15.59 -10.33
CA PRO A 65 -8.32 16.98 -10.67
C PRO A 65 -7.44 17.95 -9.88
N ALA A 66 -7.20 19.15 -10.38
CA ALA A 66 -6.62 20.20 -9.56
C ALA A 66 -7.54 20.53 -8.36
N ASP A 67 -6.95 20.97 -7.23
CA ASP A 67 -7.73 21.32 -6.03
C ASP A 67 -8.30 22.74 -6.16
N THR A 68 -9.07 22.98 -7.23
CA THR A 68 -9.85 24.18 -7.46
C THR A 68 -11.34 23.83 -7.54
N PRO A 69 -12.25 24.76 -7.18
CA PRO A 69 -13.69 24.48 -7.28
C PRO A 69 -14.16 24.15 -8.72
N ALA A 70 -13.55 24.76 -9.73
CA ALA A 70 -13.91 24.51 -11.13
C ALA A 70 -13.52 23.11 -11.59
N ASP A 71 -12.27 22.70 -11.32
CA ASP A 71 -11.78 21.37 -11.71
C ASP A 71 -12.46 20.26 -10.92
N ALA A 72 -12.67 20.48 -9.62
CA ALA A 72 -13.40 19.54 -8.76
C ALA A 72 -14.83 19.31 -9.28
N ARG A 73 -15.57 20.39 -9.62
CA ARG A 73 -16.90 20.29 -10.22
C ARG A 73 -16.89 19.53 -11.54
N ALA A 74 -16.04 19.95 -12.48
CA ALA A 74 -15.95 19.30 -13.79
C ALA A 74 -15.60 17.81 -13.69
N PHE A 75 -14.74 17.44 -12.73
CA PHE A 75 -14.40 16.06 -12.46
C PHE A 75 -15.58 15.27 -11.89
N LEU A 76 -16.21 15.77 -10.84
CA LEU A 76 -17.30 15.08 -10.17
C LEU A 76 -18.58 15.02 -11.00
N ASP A 77 -18.84 16.01 -11.84
CA ASP A 77 -19.99 16.02 -12.78
C ASP A 77 -19.82 15.00 -13.90
N HIS A 78 -18.57 14.75 -14.32
CA HIS A 78 -18.26 13.73 -15.33
C HIS A 78 -18.32 12.32 -14.73
N TRP A 79 -17.58 12.08 -13.67
CA TRP A 79 -17.40 10.73 -13.11
C TRP A 79 -18.55 10.28 -12.22
N ARG A 80 -19.19 11.17 -11.47
CA ARG A 80 -20.30 10.88 -10.54
C ARG A 80 -20.05 9.61 -9.72
N PRO A 81 -18.97 9.56 -8.91
CA PRO A 81 -18.69 8.40 -8.10
C PRO A 81 -19.73 8.25 -6.99
N GLU A 82 -20.06 7.02 -6.63
CA GLU A 82 -20.92 6.74 -5.47
C GLU A 82 -20.21 6.85 -4.13
N ILE A 83 -18.89 6.65 -4.14
CA ILE A 83 -18.03 6.80 -2.96
C ILE A 83 -16.65 7.28 -3.41
N ALA A 84 -16.01 8.07 -2.56
CA ALA A 84 -14.63 8.51 -2.73
C ALA A 84 -13.77 8.02 -1.57
N ILE A 85 -12.71 7.26 -1.88
CA ILE A 85 -11.79 6.70 -0.91
C ILE A 85 -10.41 7.33 -1.12
N PHE A 86 -9.95 8.09 -0.14
CA PHE A 86 -8.66 8.76 -0.15
C PHE A 86 -7.65 7.93 0.66
N SER A 87 -6.42 7.85 0.20
CA SER A 87 -5.35 7.17 0.91
C SER A 87 -4.39 8.17 1.55
N GLY A 88 -3.91 7.87 2.76
CA GLY A 88 -2.97 8.71 3.49
C GLY A 88 -3.62 9.85 4.26
N GLY A 89 -2.99 11.03 4.25
CA GLY A 89 -3.46 12.19 5.03
C GLY A 89 -3.62 13.47 4.22
N GLN A 90 -3.45 13.40 2.89
CA GLN A 90 -3.49 14.58 2.04
C GLN A 90 -4.93 15.10 1.89
N LEU A 91 -5.16 16.33 2.33
CA LEU A 91 -6.44 17.00 2.22
C LEU A 91 -6.49 17.88 0.97
N ARG A 92 -7.60 17.80 0.27
CA ARG A 92 -7.92 18.54 -0.96
C ARG A 92 -9.24 19.28 -0.76
N PRO A 93 -9.23 20.46 -0.11
CA PRO A 93 -10.44 21.10 0.39
C PRO A 93 -11.50 21.41 -0.66
N ALA A 94 -11.09 21.83 -1.86
CA ALA A 94 -12.05 22.13 -2.93
C ALA A 94 -12.74 20.85 -3.43
N VAL A 95 -11.99 19.78 -3.64
CA VAL A 95 -12.51 18.47 -4.04
C VAL A 95 -13.44 17.89 -2.98
N MET A 96 -13.05 17.96 -1.69
CA MET A 96 -13.84 17.47 -0.56
C MET A 96 -15.12 18.27 -0.35
N HIS A 97 -15.07 19.58 -0.57
CA HIS A 97 -16.25 20.42 -0.52
C HIS A 97 -17.25 20.03 -1.61
N GLU A 98 -16.81 19.99 -2.85
CA GLU A 98 -17.68 19.68 -3.98
C GLU A 98 -18.25 18.25 -3.93
N ALA A 99 -17.49 17.30 -3.39
CA ALA A 99 -17.98 15.93 -3.15
C ALA A 99 -19.07 15.90 -2.07
N ALA A 100 -18.89 16.66 -0.97
CA ALA A 100 -19.88 16.76 0.10
C ALA A 100 -21.18 17.43 -0.38
N GLU A 101 -21.10 18.49 -1.21
CA GLU A 101 -22.28 19.16 -1.80
C GLU A 101 -23.11 18.20 -2.68
N ARG A 102 -22.46 17.16 -3.22
CA ARG A 102 -23.11 16.10 -4.00
C ARG A 102 -23.53 14.89 -3.17
N ALA A 103 -23.40 14.98 -1.85
CA ALA A 103 -23.64 13.90 -0.89
C ALA A 103 -22.84 12.61 -1.20
N ILE A 104 -21.66 12.74 -1.84
CA ILE A 104 -20.76 11.61 -2.08
C ILE A 104 -20.07 11.26 -0.76
N PRO A 105 -20.28 10.05 -0.21
CA PRO A 105 -19.60 9.63 1.00
C PRO A 105 -18.08 9.54 0.78
N MET A 106 -17.33 10.08 1.74
CA MET A 106 -15.87 10.10 1.69
C MET A 106 -15.28 9.28 2.82
N MET A 107 -14.22 8.53 2.52
CA MET A 107 -13.46 7.73 3.48
C MET A 107 -11.96 7.99 3.33
N VAL A 108 -11.22 7.81 4.42
CA VAL A 108 -9.76 7.75 4.40
C VAL A 108 -9.31 6.35 4.79
N VAL A 109 -8.40 5.77 4.00
CA VAL A 109 -7.69 4.52 4.30
C VAL A 109 -6.20 4.78 4.40
N ASN A 110 -5.44 3.93 5.08
CA ASN A 110 -4.02 4.18 5.35
C ASN A 110 -3.77 5.58 5.94
N GLY A 111 -4.69 6.07 6.78
CA GLY A 111 -4.68 7.43 7.28
C GLY A 111 -3.44 7.77 8.07
N LYS A 112 -2.61 8.69 7.56
CA LYS A 112 -1.49 9.33 8.25
C LYS A 112 -1.92 10.69 8.78
N ALA A 113 -1.04 11.42 9.45
CA ALA A 113 -1.38 12.77 9.93
C ALA A 113 -1.94 13.64 8.79
N PRO A 114 -3.08 14.33 9.01
CA PRO A 114 -3.69 15.14 7.97
C PRO A 114 -2.83 16.36 7.63
N ALA A 115 -2.67 16.62 6.32
CA ALA A 115 -1.95 17.78 5.80
C ALA A 115 -2.62 18.30 4.52
N PHE A 116 -2.51 19.58 4.23
CA PHE A 116 -2.99 20.12 2.95
C PHE A 116 -2.02 19.80 1.81
N LEU A 117 -2.58 19.64 0.60
CA LEU A 117 -1.80 19.40 -0.62
C LEU A 117 -0.80 20.53 -0.92
N ARG A 118 -1.16 21.76 -0.59
CA ARG A 118 -0.30 22.94 -0.72
C ARG A 118 -0.23 23.63 0.62
N GLU A 119 0.97 24.04 1.03
CA GLU A 119 1.12 25.02 2.06
C GLU A 119 0.46 26.31 1.56
N ARG A 120 -0.62 26.71 2.21
CA ARG A 120 -1.28 27.98 1.89
C ARG A 120 -0.64 29.04 2.76
N ASP A 121 -0.20 30.12 2.13
CA ASP A 121 0.32 31.35 2.76
C ASP A 121 -0.78 32.11 3.53
N GLY A 122 -1.58 31.42 4.28
CA GLY A 122 -2.66 31.99 5.07
C GLY A 122 -3.25 30.95 5.99
N TRP A 123 -3.18 31.24 7.27
CA TRP A 123 -3.81 30.43 8.29
C TRP A 123 -5.33 30.65 8.23
N TYR A 124 -6.06 29.66 7.71
CA TYR A 124 -7.52 29.64 7.75
C TYR A 124 -7.98 28.75 8.92
N PRO A 125 -8.24 29.34 10.12
CA PRO A 125 -8.75 28.58 11.25
C PRO A 125 -10.06 27.90 10.87
N GLY A 126 -10.12 26.58 11.09
CA GLY A 126 -11.31 25.80 10.80
C GLY A 126 -11.36 25.11 9.43
N LEU A 127 -10.50 25.43 8.46
CA LEU A 127 -10.48 24.74 7.16
C LEU A 127 -10.17 23.23 7.33
N MET A 128 -9.20 22.88 8.18
CA MET A 128 -8.86 21.49 8.53
C MET A 128 -10.08 20.79 9.12
N ARG A 129 -10.71 21.38 10.12
CA ARG A 129 -11.92 20.85 10.74
C ARG A 129 -13.05 20.69 9.72
N SER A 130 -13.30 21.72 8.90
CA SER A 130 -14.35 21.67 7.87
C SER A 130 -14.13 20.55 6.86
N ALA A 131 -12.89 20.28 6.49
CA ALA A 131 -12.56 19.15 5.60
C ALA A 131 -12.74 17.80 6.32
N LEU A 132 -12.22 17.67 7.54
CA LEU A 132 -12.22 16.39 8.26
C LEU A 132 -13.60 15.96 8.77
N THR A 133 -14.49 16.89 9.09
CA THR A 133 -15.87 16.55 9.52
C THR A 133 -16.73 15.95 8.40
N ARG A 134 -16.29 16.06 7.15
CA ARG A 134 -17.01 15.52 5.97
C ARG A 134 -16.75 14.04 5.72
N PHE A 135 -15.73 13.46 6.38
CA PHE A 135 -15.44 12.03 6.23
C PHE A 135 -16.38 11.16 7.06
N ARG A 136 -16.96 10.17 6.41
CA ARG A 136 -17.79 9.15 7.04
C ARG A 136 -16.96 8.18 7.90
N ALA A 137 -15.75 7.86 7.44
CA ALA A 137 -14.82 7.00 8.15
C ALA A 137 -13.36 7.40 7.86
N ILE A 138 -12.52 7.30 8.87
CA ILE A 138 -11.07 7.53 8.79
C ILE A 138 -10.38 6.33 9.44
N MET A 139 -9.74 5.52 8.62
CA MET A 139 -8.98 4.34 9.03
C MET A 139 -7.51 4.75 9.17
N ALA A 140 -7.10 5.06 10.40
CA ALA A 140 -5.76 5.50 10.71
C ALA A 140 -4.78 4.32 10.83
N VAL A 141 -3.53 4.52 10.39
CA VAL A 141 -2.48 3.49 10.44
C VAL A 141 -2.03 3.17 11.86
N ASP A 142 -2.13 4.13 12.78
CA ASP A 142 -1.73 3.98 14.17
C ASP A 142 -2.43 5.01 15.07
N GLU A 143 -2.22 4.88 16.38
CA GLU A 143 -2.79 5.81 17.36
C GLU A 143 -2.24 7.24 17.25
N ALA A 144 -1.04 7.44 16.74
CA ALA A 144 -0.50 8.78 16.54
C ALA A 144 -1.25 9.50 15.41
N ALA A 145 -1.49 8.80 14.30
CA ALA A 145 -2.31 9.29 13.20
C ALA A 145 -3.75 9.54 13.63
N ALA A 146 -4.37 8.62 14.37
CA ALA A 146 -5.74 8.79 14.89
C ALA A 146 -5.86 10.04 15.78
N ARG A 147 -4.89 10.25 16.68
CA ARG A 147 -4.85 11.47 17.49
C ARG A 147 -4.69 12.75 16.64
N ALA A 148 -3.87 12.69 15.59
CA ALA A 148 -3.70 13.83 14.69
C ALA A 148 -4.99 14.19 13.94
N PHE A 149 -5.75 13.21 13.45
CA PHE A 149 -7.07 13.42 12.84
C PHE A 149 -8.07 14.02 13.84
N ARG A 150 -8.16 13.47 15.04
CA ARG A 150 -9.05 13.97 16.11
C ARG A 150 -8.67 15.40 16.51
N LYS A 151 -7.38 15.69 16.68
CA LYS A 151 -6.87 17.04 16.97
C LYS A 151 -7.17 18.01 15.82
N GLY A 152 -7.11 17.55 14.56
CA GLY A 152 -7.48 18.33 13.38
C GLY A 152 -8.97 18.64 13.29
N GLY A 153 -9.81 17.97 14.06
CA GLY A 153 -11.25 18.21 14.16
C GLY A 153 -12.12 17.15 13.48
N ALA A 154 -11.59 15.99 13.16
CA ALA A 154 -12.41 14.85 12.72
C ALA A 154 -13.41 14.44 13.79
N VAL A 155 -14.57 13.92 13.37
CA VAL A 155 -15.59 13.39 14.29
C VAL A 155 -15.01 12.17 15.02
N LEU A 156 -15.08 12.15 16.34
CA LEU A 156 -14.43 11.10 17.16
C LEU A 156 -14.88 9.68 16.76
N SER A 157 -16.18 9.49 16.51
CA SER A 157 -16.75 8.20 16.12
C SER A 157 -16.39 7.77 14.69
N SER A 158 -15.91 8.67 13.84
CA SER A 158 -15.49 8.34 12.48
C SER A 158 -14.03 7.87 12.39
N VAL A 159 -13.24 7.98 13.46
CA VAL A 159 -11.81 7.66 13.45
C VAL A 159 -11.54 6.35 14.17
N ALA A 160 -11.07 5.36 13.43
CA ALA A 160 -10.63 4.06 13.94
C ALA A 160 -9.16 3.80 13.60
N VAL A 161 -8.44 3.07 14.45
CA VAL A 161 -7.10 2.54 14.14
C VAL A 161 -7.28 1.16 13.53
N THR A 162 -6.84 0.99 12.29
CA THR A 162 -7.00 -0.27 11.54
C THR A 162 -5.68 -0.87 11.11
N GLY A 163 -4.56 -0.18 11.35
CA GLY A 163 -3.28 -0.56 10.80
C GLY A 163 -3.09 -0.08 9.36
N ARG A 164 -1.99 -0.48 8.77
CA ARG A 164 -1.73 -0.27 7.35
C ARG A 164 -2.58 -1.25 6.54
N MET A 165 -3.14 -0.76 5.45
CA MET A 165 -3.69 -1.65 4.44
C MET A 165 -2.50 -2.33 3.75
N GLU A 166 -2.30 -3.59 4.06
CA GLU A 166 -1.24 -4.37 3.44
C GLU A 166 -1.56 -4.57 1.96
N GLU A 167 -0.52 -4.50 1.15
CA GLU A 167 -0.58 -5.07 -0.18
C GLU A 167 -0.82 -6.57 0.05
N GLU A 168 -1.84 -7.14 -0.58
CA GLU A 168 -1.90 -8.60 -0.65
C GLU A 168 -0.56 -9.06 -1.19
N GLY A 169 0.17 -9.81 -0.38
CA GLY A 169 1.40 -10.41 -0.84
C GLY A 169 1.05 -11.14 -2.13
N VAL A 170 1.60 -10.71 -3.24
CA VAL A 170 1.47 -11.46 -4.50
C VAL A 170 1.92 -12.85 -4.12
N VAL A 171 1.00 -13.81 -4.14
CA VAL A 171 1.37 -15.22 -3.96
C VAL A 171 2.45 -15.46 -5.00
N LEU A 172 3.69 -15.60 -4.53
CA LEU A 172 4.81 -15.81 -5.43
C LEU A 172 4.48 -17.00 -6.32
N PRO A 173 4.64 -16.88 -7.63
CA PRO A 173 4.37 -17.99 -8.52
C PRO A 173 5.21 -19.19 -8.05
N CYS A 174 4.55 -20.28 -7.76
CA CYS A 174 5.17 -21.49 -7.27
C CYS A 174 4.90 -22.63 -8.26
N LEU A 175 5.96 -23.27 -8.73
CA LEU A 175 5.84 -24.52 -9.45
C LEU A 175 5.53 -25.62 -8.42
N GLU A 176 4.30 -26.11 -8.42
CA GLU A 176 3.83 -27.06 -7.41
C GLU A 176 4.70 -28.33 -7.36
N ALA A 177 5.22 -28.78 -8.51
CA ALA A 177 6.14 -29.91 -8.59
C ALA A 177 7.45 -29.65 -7.82
N GLU A 178 8.03 -28.46 -7.94
CA GLU A 178 9.24 -28.09 -7.21
C GLU A 178 8.97 -27.92 -5.72
N ARG A 179 7.83 -27.34 -5.36
CA ARG A 179 7.40 -27.21 -3.96
C ARG A 179 7.29 -28.58 -3.29
N ILE A 180 6.65 -29.54 -3.95
CA ILE A 180 6.50 -30.92 -3.45
C ILE A 180 7.86 -31.61 -3.33
N ALA A 181 8.72 -31.49 -4.34
CA ALA A 181 10.06 -32.06 -4.32
C ALA A 181 10.90 -31.50 -3.16
N LEU A 182 10.91 -30.18 -2.98
CA LEU A 182 11.61 -29.54 -1.88
C LEU A 182 11.04 -29.95 -0.51
N ALA A 183 9.73 -29.96 -0.37
CA ALA A 183 9.07 -30.40 0.87
C ALA A 183 9.45 -31.85 1.24
N HIS A 184 9.56 -32.73 0.25
CA HIS A 184 9.99 -34.12 0.45
C HIS A 184 11.47 -34.20 0.88
N GLN A 185 12.36 -33.43 0.26
CA GLN A 185 13.78 -33.36 0.64
C GLN A 185 13.97 -32.83 2.07
N LEU A 186 13.17 -31.85 2.48
CA LEU A 186 13.23 -31.26 3.80
C LEU A 186 12.68 -32.19 4.91
N ALA A 187 11.87 -33.19 4.56
CA ALA A 187 11.45 -34.30 5.42
C ALA A 187 11.01 -33.87 6.83
N ALA A 188 10.08 -32.92 6.94
CA ALA A 188 9.60 -32.35 8.22
C ALA A 188 10.69 -31.75 9.12
N ARG A 189 11.82 -31.37 8.55
CA ARG A 189 12.90 -30.67 9.26
C ARG A 189 12.40 -29.28 9.68
N PRO A 190 12.63 -28.83 10.94
CA PRO A 190 12.32 -27.47 11.33
C PRO A 190 13.12 -26.47 10.49
N ILE A 191 12.46 -25.45 9.99
CA ILE A 191 13.08 -24.46 9.09
C ILE A 191 12.69 -23.07 9.57
N TRP A 192 13.63 -22.14 9.49
CA TRP A 192 13.31 -20.73 9.52
C TRP A 192 14.00 -20.01 8.36
N PHE A 193 13.39 -18.93 7.90
CA PHE A 193 13.77 -18.24 6.68
C PHE A 193 14.09 -16.77 6.99
N ALA A 194 15.28 -16.33 6.61
CA ALA A 194 15.68 -14.93 6.64
C ALA A 194 15.77 -14.41 5.20
N ALA A 195 14.76 -13.64 4.79
CA ALA A 195 14.62 -13.11 3.45
C ALA A 195 14.98 -11.62 3.40
N GLY A 196 15.63 -11.18 2.31
CA GLY A 196 16.04 -9.79 2.13
C GLY A 196 17.02 -9.35 3.22
N LEU A 197 17.97 -10.22 3.59
CA LEU A 197 18.88 -10.01 4.71
C LEU A 197 19.95 -8.98 4.35
N PRO A 198 19.96 -7.79 4.99
CA PRO A 198 21.03 -6.81 4.82
C PRO A 198 22.35 -7.33 5.42
N GLN A 199 23.47 -6.87 4.88
CA GLN A 199 24.79 -7.33 5.33
C GLN A 199 25.03 -7.05 6.82
N GLU A 200 24.57 -5.93 7.33
CA GLU A 200 24.71 -5.53 8.74
C GLU A 200 23.93 -6.41 9.71
N GLU A 201 22.93 -7.15 9.25
CA GLU A 201 22.12 -8.06 10.07
C GLU A 201 22.59 -9.52 9.99
N GLU A 202 23.49 -9.86 9.05
CA GLU A 202 23.99 -11.22 8.88
C GLU A 202 24.51 -11.82 10.19
N ALA A 203 25.37 -11.09 10.92
CA ALA A 203 25.94 -11.57 12.17
C ALA A 203 24.90 -11.88 13.23
N ALA A 204 23.84 -11.07 13.33
CA ALA A 204 22.76 -11.28 14.30
C ALA A 204 21.96 -12.54 13.98
N VAL A 205 21.63 -12.75 12.69
CA VAL A 205 20.91 -13.94 12.21
C VAL A 205 21.72 -15.22 12.44
N LEU A 206 23.02 -15.20 12.12
CA LEU A 206 23.91 -16.35 12.34
C LEU A 206 24.05 -16.68 13.85
N GLN A 207 24.17 -15.67 14.70
CA GLN A 207 24.20 -15.87 16.14
C GLN A 207 22.89 -16.47 16.67
N ALA A 208 21.75 -15.98 16.16
CA ALA A 208 20.44 -16.52 16.54
C ALA A 208 20.32 -17.99 16.13
N HIS A 209 20.77 -18.33 14.92
CA HIS A 209 20.74 -19.72 14.44
C HIS A 209 21.62 -20.65 15.29
N ARG A 210 22.84 -20.25 15.62
CA ARG A 210 23.71 -21.02 16.53
C ARG A 210 23.04 -21.30 17.88
N LYS A 211 22.39 -20.30 18.47
CA LYS A 211 21.65 -20.49 19.74
C LYS A 211 20.46 -21.44 19.57
N ALA A 212 19.71 -21.30 18.47
CA ALA A 212 18.55 -22.13 18.22
C ALA A 212 18.92 -23.60 17.94
N GLN A 213 20.05 -23.85 17.27
CA GLN A 213 20.57 -25.21 17.04
C GLN A 213 20.90 -25.96 18.35
N GLN A 214 21.22 -25.28 19.42
CA GLN A 214 21.45 -25.93 20.75
C GLN A 214 20.19 -26.66 21.25
N HIS A 215 19.00 -26.19 20.82
CA HIS A 215 17.70 -26.77 21.20
C HIS A 215 17.10 -27.64 20.11
N SER A 216 17.56 -27.47 18.85
CA SER A 216 17.05 -28.21 17.70
C SER A 216 18.17 -28.50 16.70
N HIS A 217 18.84 -29.64 16.87
CA HIS A 217 19.99 -30.03 16.04
C HIS A 217 19.68 -30.20 14.55
N ARG A 218 18.40 -30.39 14.20
CA ARG A 218 17.96 -30.52 12.81
C ARG A 218 17.46 -29.21 12.19
N LEU A 219 17.57 -28.09 12.93
CA LEU A 219 17.10 -26.81 12.44
C LEU A 219 17.86 -26.39 11.19
N LEU A 220 17.13 -26.05 10.14
CA LEU A 220 17.66 -25.49 8.90
C LEU A 220 17.43 -23.98 8.85
N LEU A 221 18.47 -23.24 8.54
CA LEU A 221 18.37 -21.83 8.18
C LEU A 221 18.41 -21.70 6.66
N VAL A 222 17.41 -21.04 6.11
CA VAL A 222 17.40 -20.62 4.70
C VAL A 222 17.67 -19.12 4.66
N LEU A 223 18.73 -18.72 3.98
CA LEU A 223 19.14 -17.32 3.85
C LEU A 223 18.92 -16.82 2.43
N MET A 224 18.34 -15.63 2.31
CA MET A 224 18.28 -14.87 1.06
C MET A 224 18.81 -13.47 1.33
N PRO A 225 20.08 -13.18 0.97
CA PRO A 225 20.64 -11.84 1.09
C PRO A 225 19.83 -10.81 0.29
N GLU A 226 19.81 -9.56 0.75
CA GLU A 226 19.19 -8.45 0.02
C GLU A 226 19.92 -8.21 -1.32
N ASP A 227 21.27 -8.25 -1.29
CA ASP A 227 22.09 -8.24 -2.49
C ASP A 227 22.45 -9.67 -2.91
N PRO A 228 21.95 -10.16 -4.07
CA PRO A 228 22.28 -11.50 -4.57
C PRO A 228 23.78 -11.76 -4.73
N ALA A 229 24.61 -10.73 -5.00
CA ALA A 229 26.05 -10.87 -5.12
C ALA A 229 26.73 -11.31 -3.80
N ARG A 230 26.05 -11.12 -2.66
CA ARG A 230 26.52 -11.56 -1.34
C ARG A 230 26.38 -13.07 -1.12
N ALA A 231 25.54 -13.76 -1.88
CA ALA A 231 25.25 -15.18 -1.61
C ALA A 231 26.51 -16.07 -1.62
N ALA A 232 27.36 -15.96 -2.66
CA ALA A 232 28.55 -16.77 -2.76
C ALA A 232 29.65 -16.43 -1.74
N PRO A 233 29.97 -15.14 -1.43
CA PRO A 233 30.85 -14.80 -0.32
C PRO A 233 30.33 -15.26 1.05
N LEU A 234 29.05 -15.13 1.31
CA LEU A 234 28.41 -15.56 2.56
C LEU A 234 28.49 -17.09 2.72
N ALA A 235 28.20 -17.85 1.66
CA ALA A 235 28.29 -19.31 1.68
C ALA A 235 29.72 -19.77 2.06
N ARG A 236 30.74 -19.22 1.39
CA ARG A 236 32.13 -19.52 1.72
C ARG A 236 32.50 -19.17 3.17
N HIS A 237 32.06 -18.03 3.65
CA HIS A 237 32.28 -17.64 5.05
C HIS A 237 31.66 -18.64 6.02
N LEU A 238 30.44 -19.11 5.76
CA LEU A 238 29.76 -20.09 6.60
C LEU A 238 30.46 -21.46 6.58
N GLU A 239 30.99 -21.90 5.44
CA GLU A 239 31.74 -23.15 5.32
C GLU A 239 33.12 -23.06 6.00
N GLU A 240 33.90 -22.03 5.68
CA GLU A 240 35.30 -21.91 6.10
C GLU A 240 35.44 -21.45 7.56
N THR A 241 34.57 -20.54 8.02
CA THR A 241 34.70 -19.93 9.34
C THR A 241 33.79 -20.60 10.37
N GLU A 242 32.56 -20.94 9.98
CA GLU A 242 31.58 -21.55 10.90
C GLU A 242 31.56 -23.09 10.82
N GLY A 243 32.17 -23.67 9.78
CA GLY A 243 32.18 -25.13 9.57
C GLY A 243 30.79 -25.71 9.24
N TRP A 244 29.88 -24.92 8.70
CA TRP A 244 28.53 -25.35 8.36
C TRP A 244 28.48 -26.01 6.98
N ILE A 245 27.51 -26.92 6.81
CA ILE A 245 27.20 -27.47 5.48
C ILE A 245 26.24 -26.51 4.80
N VAL A 246 26.66 -25.97 3.68
CA VAL A 246 25.89 -24.99 2.89
C VAL A 246 25.56 -25.54 1.52
N ALA A 247 24.35 -25.30 1.04
CA ALA A 247 23.93 -25.54 -0.33
C ALA A 247 23.40 -24.25 -0.94
N GLN A 248 23.73 -24.00 -2.21
CA GLN A 248 23.29 -22.81 -2.95
C GLN A 248 22.32 -23.26 -4.05
N ARG A 249 21.03 -22.98 -3.90
CA ARG A 249 20.00 -23.42 -4.85
C ARG A 249 20.15 -22.88 -6.27
N ALA A 250 20.89 -21.81 -6.47
CA ALA A 250 21.12 -21.23 -7.79
C ALA A 250 22.21 -21.94 -8.59
N LEU A 251 22.98 -22.83 -7.96
CA LEU A 251 24.13 -23.53 -8.55
C LEU A 251 23.93 -25.05 -8.62
N ASP A 252 22.95 -25.58 -7.92
CA ASP A 252 22.53 -26.98 -7.86
C ASP A 252 21.19 -27.19 -8.58
#